data_2b1c3315ea095db4364f663b59508840
#
_entry.id   2b1c3315ea095db4364f663b59508840
#
_cell.length_a   1.000
_cell.length_b   1.000
_cell.length_c   1.000
_cell.angle_alpha   90.00
_cell.angle_beta   90.00
_cell.angle_gamma   90.00
#
_symmetry.space_group_name_H-M   'P 1'
#
loop_
_entity.id
_entity.type
_entity.pdbx_description
1 polymer ?
#
loop_
_entity_poly.entity_id
_entity_poly.type
_entity_poly.pdbx_seq_one_letter_code
_entity_poly.pdbx_strand_id
1 'polypeptide(L)'
;MALDTERREVSYLLGRLFAVLEKAQLDALGKVNATIKDRFFSAASATPASVFPRLLRLSQHHIEKAEYGYVSERRISEIVEHINVFPSHMNLQDQGLFAIAYYQQKNALYKKFETKTEGGE
;
A
#
# COMPACT_ATOMS: atom_id res chain seq x y z
N MET A 1 -14.09 -1.24 -11.33
CA MET A 1 -13.31 -2.46 -11.23
C MET A 1 -12.87 -2.68 -9.80
N ALA A 2 -13.01 -3.91 -9.35
CA ALA A 2 -12.74 -4.23 -7.95
C ALA A 2 -11.32 -4.76 -7.77
N LEU A 3 -10.82 -4.61 -6.55
CA LEU A 3 -9.56 -5.21 -6.14
C LEU A 3 -9.59 -6.72 -6.33
N ASP A 4 -8.53 -7.27 -6.87
CA ASP A 4 -8.35 -8.71 -7.08
C ASP A 4 -7.25 -9.23 -6.15
N THR A 5 -7.65 -9.83 -5.03
CA THR A 5 -6.70 -10.35 -4.04
C THR A 5 -6.03 -11.65 -4.48
N GLU A 6 -6.49 -12.26 -5.57
CA GLU A 6 -5.89 -13.48 -6.12
C GLU A 6 -4.79 -13.20 -7.13
N ARG A 7 -4.68 -11.96 -7.56
CA ARG A 7 -3.71 -11.59 -8.58
C ARG A 7 -2.30 -11.57 -8.00
N ARG A 8 -1.36 -12.19 -8.72
CA ARG A 8 0.01 -12.40 -8.21
C ARG A 8 1.12 -11.71 -9.00
N GLU A 9 0.77 -10.91 -10.02
CA GLU A 9 1.79 -10.12 -10.71
C GLU A 9 2.45 -9.18 -9.70
N VAL A 10 3.78 -9.14 -9.74
CA VAL A 10 4.52 -8.36 -8.73
C VAL A 10 4.15 -6.88 -8.79
N SER A 11 3.92 -6.33 -9.98
CA SER A 11 3.52 -4.93 -10.12
C SER A 11 2.18 -4.65 -9.46
N TYR A 12 1.23 -5.58 -9.56
CA TYR A 12 -0.06 -5.45 -8.90
C TYR A 12 0.09 -5.51 -7.37
N LEU A 13 0.87 -6.50 -6.90
CA LEU A 13 1.14 -6.64 -5.46
C LEU A 13 1.81 -5.40 -4.89
N LEU A 14 2.76 -4.82 -5.63
CA LEU A 14 3.47 -3.63 -5.17
C LEU A 14 2.56 -2.40 -5.09
N GLY A 15 1.63 -2.26 -6.02
CA GLY A 15 0.64 -1.18 -5.96
C GLY A 15 -0.25 -1.31 -4.74
N ARG A 16 -0.71 -2.54 -4.46
CA ARG A 16 -1.48 -2.82 -3.26
C ARG A 16 -0.69 -2.52 -2.00
N LEU A 17 0.56 -2.96 -1.97
CA LEU A 17 1.43 -2.73 -0.82
C LEU A 17 1.60 -1.24 -0.56
N PHE A 18 1.82 -0.46 -1.61
CA PHE A 18 2.00 0.98 -1.47
C PHE A 18 0.77 1.64 -0.83
N ALA A 19 -0.44 1.24 -1.25
CA ALA A 19 -1.67 1.78 -0.69
C ALA A 19 -1.81 1.44 0.80
N VAL A 20 -1.44 0.22 1.18
CA VAL A 20 -1.49 -0.21 2.57
C VAL A 20 -0.47 0.56 3.42
N LEU A 21 0.73 0.79 2.88
CA LEU A 21 1.75 1.56 3.59
C LEU A 21 1.32 3.02 3.79
N GLU A 22 0.68 3.61 2.79
CA GLU A 22 0.13 4.95 2.92
C GLU A 22 -0.96 5.01 4.00
N LYS A 23 -1.84 4.03 4.00
CA LYS A 23 -2.90 3.95 5.02
C LYS A 23 -2.32 3.83 6.42
N ALA A 24 -1.25 3.04 6.58
CA ALA A 24 -0.58 2.90 7.87
C ALA A 24 -0.01 4.24 8.34
N GLN A 25 0.57 5.01 7.43
CA GLN A 25 1.05 6.35 7.76
C GLN A 25 -0.07 7.26 8.24
N LEU A 26 -1.17 7.28 7.51
CA LEU A 26 -2.30 8.14 7.85
C LEU A 26 -2.95 7.72 9.16
N ASP A 27 -3.07 6.42 9.41
CA ASP A 27 -3.64 5.93 10.67
C ASP A 27 -2.79 6.30 11.87
N ALA A 28 -1.47 6.32 11.70
CA ALA A 28 -0.55 6.64 12.78
C ALA A 28 -0.45 8.13 13.06
N LEU A 29 -0.45 8.94 12.01
CA LEU A 29 -0.13 10.36 12.12
C LEU A 29 -1.36 11.27 12.03
N GLY A 30 -2.49 10.75 11.57
CA GLY A 30 -3.67 11.56 11.35
C GLY A 30 -3.51 12.44 10.12
N LYS A 31 -3.16 13.69 10.34
CA LYS A 31 -2.90 14.61 9.22
C LYS A 31 -1.41 14.70 8.95
N VAL A 32 -1.04 14.67 7.66
CA VAL A 32 0.32 14.88 7.22
C VAL A 32 0.31 15.87 6.07
N ASN A 33 1.37 16.69 5.97
CA ASN A 33 1.49 17.67 4.90
C ASN A 33 1.76 16.98 3.56
N ALA A 34 2.52 15.88 3.58
CA ALA A 34 2.81 15.11 2.39
C ALA A 34 2.84 13.64 2.76
N THR A 35 2.02 12.83 2.08
CA THR A 35 2.00 11.39 2.29
C THR A 35 3.17 10.75 1.55
N ILE A 36 3.38 9.45 1.76
CA ILE A 36 4.38 8.72 0.98
C ILE A 36 4.05 8.76 -0.51
N LYS A 37 2.77 8.87 -0.88
CA LYS A 37 2.39 9.00 -2.28
C LYS A 37 2.99 10.25 -2.90
N ASP A 38 2.94 11.37 -2.21
CA ASP A 38 3.48 12.63 -2.73
C ASP A 38 4.98 12.57 -2.96
N ARG A 39 5.69 11.79 -2.17
CA ARG A 39 7.15 11.74 -2.21
C ARG A 39 7.71 10.56 -3.01
N PHE A 40 7.04 9.42 -2.97
CA PHE A 40 7.66 8.17 -3.41
C PHE A 40 6.88 7.43 -4.50
N PHE A 41 5.69 7.88 -4.90
CA PHE A 41 4.86 7.10 -5.82
C PHE A 41 5.57 6.79 -7.13
N SER A 42 6.14 7.80 -7.77
CA SER A 42 6.83 7.61 -9.04
C SER A 42 8.03 6.68 -8.91
N ALA A 43 8.85 6.91 -7.88
CA ALA A 43 10.04 6.08 -7.67
C ALA A 43 9.65 4.64 -7.31
N ALA A 44 8.61 4.46 -6.50
CA ALA A 44 8.15 3.13 -6.13
C ALA A 44 7.64 2.35 -7.35
N SER A 45 7.00 3.03 -8.29
CA SER A 45 6.49 2.36 -9.49
C SER A 45 7.57 2.09 -10.52
N ALA A 46 8.60 2.96 -10.60
CA ALA A 46 9.65 2.80 -11.60
C ALA A 46 10.81 1.93 -11.11
N THR A 47 11.23 2.09 -9.85
CA THR A 47 12.39 1.40 -9.29
C THR A 47 12.07 0.85 -7.88
N PRO A 48 11.20 -0.15 -7.79
CA PRO A 48 10.74 -0.65 -6.49
C PRO A 48 11.85 -1.02 -5.51
N ALA A 49 12.89 -1.68 -5.99
CA ALA A 49 13.97 -2.14 -5.12
C ALA A 49 14.69 -0.99 -4.41
N SER A 50 14.66 0.21 -5.00
CA SER A 50 15.30 1.38 -4.40
C SER A 50 14.45 2.01 -3.29
N VAL A 51 13.16 1.75 -3.27
CA VAL A 51 12.21 2.50 -2.44
C VAL A 51 11.53 1.64 -1.39
N PHE A 52 11.04 0.46 -1.76
CA PHE A 52 10.22 -0.33 -0.84
C PHE A 52 10.92 -0.76 0.45
N PRO A 53 12.21 -1.13 0.44
CA PRO A 53 12.85 -1.46 1.71
C PRO A 53 12.83 -0.30 2.71
N ARG A 54 13.02 0.92 2.22
CA ARG A 54 12.93 2.12 3.06
C ARG A 54 11.49 2.33 3.57
N LEU A 55 10.52 2.17 2.69
CA LEU A 55 9.12 2.36 3.08
C LEU A 55 8.68 1.33 4.12
N LEU A 56 9.14 0.09 3.98
CA LEU A 56 8.81 -0.94 4.96
C LEU A 56 9.42 -0.61 6.33
N ARG A 57 10.65 -0.11 6.36
CA ARG A 57 11.26 0.31 7.62
C ARG A 57 10.51 1.49 8.24
N LEU A 58 10.12 2.44 7.41
CA LEU A 58 9.37 3.61 7.87
C LEU A 58 8.01 3.18 8.45
N SER A 59 7.36 2.20 7.83
CA SER A 59 6.06 1.72 8.29
C SER A 59 6.13 1.12 9.69
N GLN A 60 7.26 0.57 10.09
CA GLN A 60 7.40 0.03 11.45
C GLN A 60 7.21 1.11 12.51
N HIS A 61 7.73 2.30 12.25
CA HIS A 61 7.52 3.41 13.17
C HIS A 61 6.05 3.81 13.26
N HIS A 62 5.35 3.79 12.12
CA HIS A 62 3.92 4.10 12.09
C HIS A 62 3.11 3.06 12.84
N ILE A 63 3.43 1.78 12.61
CA ILE A 63 2.74 0.66 13.25
C ILE A 63 2.89 0.73 14.77
N GLU A 64 4.09 1.04 15.25
CA GLU A 64 4.36 1.13 16.69
C GLU A 64 3.57 2.24 17.36
N LYS A 65 3.30 3.33 16.63
CA LYS A 65 2.59 4.49 17.19
C LYS A 65 1.09 4.37 17.07
N ALA A 66 0.58 3.55 16.17
CA ALA A 66 -0.85 3.47 15.90
C ALA A 66 -1.54 2.57 16.90
N GLU A 67 -2.74 2.97 17.31
CA GLU A 67 -3.56 2.20 18.24
C GLU A 67 -3.86 0.80 17.70
N TYR A 68 -4.15 0.72 16.39
CA TYR A 68 -4.47 -0.54 15.74
C TYR A 68 -3.42 -0.91 14.69
N GLY A 69 -2.14 -0.68 15.04
CA GLY A 69 -1.04 -0.97 14.14
C GLY A 69 -0.98 -2.42 13.67
N TYR A 70 -1.46 -3.36 14.50
CA TYR A 70 -1.46 -4.78 14.14
C TYR A 70 -2.34 -5.06 12.91
N VAL A 71 -3.35 -4.25 12.66
CA VAL A 71 -4.18 -4.40 11.46
C VAL A 71 -3.37 -4.07 10.21
N SER A 72 -2.64 -2.96 10.25
CA SER A 72 -1.75 -2.58 9.14
C SER A 72 -0.67 -3.62 8.92
N GLU A 73 -0.07 -4.10 10.00
CA GLU A 73 0.98 -5.11 9.91
C GLU A 73 0.47 -6.39 9.25
N ARG A 74 -0.73 -6.83 9.60
CA ARG A 74 -1.34 -8.00 8.98
C ARG A 74 -1.53 -7.80 7.48
N ARG A 75 -2.05 -6.64 7.08
CA ARG A 75 -2.26 -6.32 5.66
C ARG A 75 -0.96 -6.33 4.89
N ILE A 76 0.08 -5.73 5.47
CA ILE A 76 1.42 -5.72 4.87
C ILE A 76 1.93 -7.14 4.69
N SER A 77 1.85 -7.95 5.73
CA SER A 77 2.34 -9.33 5.70
C SER A 77 1.62 -10.18 4.66
N GLU A 78 0.31 -10.03 4.54
CA GLU A 78 -0.48 -10.78 3.57
C GLU A 78 -0.05 -10.52 2.14
N ILE A 79 0.37 -9.29 1.84
CA ILE A 79 0.83 -8.94 0.50
C ILE A 79 2.28 -9.36 0.31
N VAL A 80 3.13 -9.05 1.27
CA VAL A 80 4.57 -9.31 1.16
C VAL A 80 4.89 -10.79 1.06
N GLU A 81 4.08 -11.67 1.65
CA GLU A 81 4.34 -13.11 1.56
C GLU A 81 4.31 -13.63 0.13
N HIS A 82 3.71 -12.90 -0.80
CA HIS A 82 3.65 -13.26 -2.21
C HIS A 82 4.71 -12.56 -3.05
N ILE A 83 5.59 -11.78 -2.43
CA ILE A 83 6.65 -11.07 -3.13
C ILE A 83 7.99 -11.70 -2.78
N ASN A 84 8.67 -12.26 -3.78
CA ASN A 84 9.97 -12.90 -3.55
C ASN A 84 11.11 -11.88 -3.56
N VAL A 85 11.04 -10.93 -4.50
CA VAL A 85 12.10 -9.95 -4.70
C VAL A 85 11.47 -8.67 -5.26
N PHE A 86 12.00 -7.51 -4.85
CA PHE A 86 11.57 -6.25 -5.46
C PHE A 86 12.32 -6.06 -6.79
N PRO A 87 11.59 -5.82 -7.90
CA PRO A 87 12.29 -5.58 -9.18
C PRO A 87 13.12 -4.30 -9.11
N SER A 88 14.26 -4.31 -9.80
CA SER A 88 15.10 -3.11 -9.92
C SER A 88 14.40 -2.04 -10.73
N HIS A 89 13.68 -2.43 -11.76
CA HIS A 89 12.97 -1.53 -12.67
C HIS A 89 11.66 -2.15 -13.10
N MET A 90 10.66 -1.30 -13.35
CA MET A 90 9.42 -1.75 -13.97
C MET A 90 9.20 -0.95 -15.25
N ASN A 91 8.72 -1.63 -16.30
CA ASN A 91 8.40 -0.97 -17.56
C ASN A 91 7.09 -0.18 -17.43
N LEU A 92 6.72 0.54 -18.49
CA LEU A 92 5.53 1.39 -18.45
C LEU A 92 4.25 0.59 -18.21
N GLN A 93 4.15 -0.61 -18.77
CA GLN A 93 2.98 -1.46 -18.57
C GLN A 93 2.86 -1.87 -17.11
N ASP A 94 3.95 -2.27 -16.49
CA ASP A 94 3.98 -2.62 -15.07
C ASP A 94 3.70 -1.42 -14.18
N GLN A 95 4.21 -0.25 -14.54
CA GLN A 95 3.92 0.98 -13.81
C GLN A 95 2.43 1.30 -13.86
N GLY A 96 1.81 1.08 -15.01
CA GLY A 96 0.37 1.27 -15.15
C GLY A 96 -0.41 0.31 -14.25
N LEU A 97 0.00 -0.95 -14.22
CA LEU A 97 -0.65 -1.94 -13.37
C LEU A 97 -0.45 -1.62 -11.88
N PHE A 98 0.73 -1.13 -11.51
CA PHE A 98 1.00 -0.64 -10.16
C PHE A 98 0.00 0.46 -9.78
N ALA A 99 -0.19 1.43 -10.65
CA ALA A 99 -1.12 2.54 -10.38
C ALA A 99 -2.55 2.03 -10.22
N ILE A 100 -2.98 1.14 -11.10
CA ILE A 100 -4.32 0.54 -11.01
C ILE A 100 -4.49 -0.18 -9.68
N ALA A 101 -3.52 -0.99 -9.31
CA ALA A 101 -3.56 -1.74 -8.05
C ALA A 101 -3.62 -0.81 -6.85
N TYR A 102 -2.83 0.26 -6.88
CA TYR A 102 -2.83 1.25 -5.81
C TYR A 102 -4.24 1.82 -5.57
N TYR A 103 -4.89 2.27 -6.64
CA TYR A 103 -6.21 2.88 -6.50
C TYR A 103 -7.28 1.86 -6.13
N GLN A 104 -7.20 0.65 -6.67
CA GLN A 104 -8.15 -0.40 -6.30
C GLN A 104 -8.02 -0.78 -4.83
N GLN A 105 -6.79 -0.92 -4.34
CA GLN A 105 -6.56 -1.24 -2.93
C GLN A 105 -6.98 -0.09 -2.03
N LYS A 106 -6.65 1.13 -2.42
CA LYS A 106 -7.05 2.31 -1.66
C LYS A 106 -8.57 2.40 -1.55
N ASN A 107 -9.26 2.23 -2.65
CA ASN A 107 -10.72 2.27 -2.65
C ASN A 107 -11.31 1.17 -1.76
N ALA A 108 -10.73 -0.02 -1.79
CA ALA A 108 -11.19 -1.12 -0.96
C ALA A 108 -11.02 -0.81 0.54
N LEU A 109 -9.91 -0.19 0.92
CA LEU A 109 -9.68 0.19 2.31
C LEU A 109 -10.72 1.19 2.81
N TYR A 110 -11.00 2.22 2.03
CA TYR A 110 -11.93 3.27 2.42
C TYR A 110 -13.39 2.85 2.25
N LYS A 111 -13.70 2.12 1.19
CA LYS A 111 -15.05 1.63 0.96
C LYS A 111 -15.49 0.70 2.09
N LYS A 112 -14.59 -0.15 2.56
CA LYS A 112 -14.87 -1.05 3.67
C LYS A 112 -15.22 -0.26 4.93
N PHE A 113 -14.50 0.82 5.18
CA PHE A 113 -14.77 1.71 6.31
C PHE A 113 -16.16 2.36 6.16
N GLU A 114 -16.46 2.91 5.00
CA GLU A 114 -17.74 3.56 4.72
C GLU A 114 -18.92 2.57 4.86
N THR A 115 -18.77 1.37 4.32
CA THR A 115 -19.80 0.33 4.42
C THR A 115 -20.07 -0.02 5.88
N LYS A 116 -19.02 -0.12 6.68
CA LYS A 116 -19.16 -0.40 8.09
C LYS A 116 -19.88 0.72 8.82
N THR A 117 -19.57 1.97 8.47
CA THR A 117 -20.23 3.14 9.06
C THR A 117 -21.72 3.17 8.69
N GLU A 118 -22.04 2.95 7.42
CA GLU A 118 -23.41 2.91 6.95
C GLU A 118 -24.18 1.76 7.59
N GLY A 119 -23.55 0.62 7.74
CA GLY A 119 -24.13 -0.53 8.39
C GLY A 119 -24.46 -0.29 9.86
N GLY A 120 -23.80 0.67 10.47
CA GLY A 120 -24.04 1.05 11.85
C GLY A 120 -25.26 1.93 12.05
N GLU A 121 -25.84 2.39 10.97
CA GLU A 121 -27.06 3.18 11.02
C GLU A 121 -28.28 2.26 11.20
#